data_1562ea46d4cd3e2ec9a9f9a808571538
#
_entry.id   1562ea46d4cd3e2ec9a9f9a808571538
#
_cell.length_a   1.000
_cell.length_b   1.000
_cell.length_c   1.000
_cell.angle_alpha   90.00
_cell.angle_beta   90.00
_cell.angle_gamma   90.00
#
_symmetry.space_group_name_H-M   'P 1'
#
loop_
_entity.id
_entity.type
_entity.pdbx_description
1 polymer ?
#
loop_
_entity_poly.entity_id
_entity_poly.type
_entity_poly.pdbx_seq_one_letter_code
_entity_poly.pdbx_strand_id
1 'polypeptide(L)'
;MLVDSDGDGNTENDADLTGESVEWKDVAPGEYQINLSVMNSAGKMDGDKIKVYVSFYGHWSDSDWEIAGGNSNDPEEIQFDMPVMYDKEAGNTIRKVELILTYPQIDDDCQDVTPGEGNNCRNKLDIYAYNEEDEEARNTTETPLDGRDHGDCDDDDDCLQLLLSSYMFTETESTFGDGDWVVAIHNEKINDQKIESFVIILHYK
;
A
#
# COMPACT_ATOMS: atom_id res chain seq x y z
N MET A 1 9.41 -6.36 29.31
CA MET A 1 9.39 -5.27 28.33
C MET A 1 8.08 -4.54 28.52
N LEU A 2 8.15 -3.27 28.87
CA LEU A 2 6.97 -2.41 28.93
C LEU A 2 6.79 -1.81 27.54
N VAL A 3 5.62 -1.96 26.97
CA VAL A 3 5.26 -1.43 25.66
C VAL A 3 4.20 -0.36 25.91
N ASP A 4 4.46 0.85 25.44
CA ASP A 4 3.44 1.89 25.33
C ASP A 4 2.60 1.54 24.09
N SER A 5 1.50 0.84 24.27
CA SER A 5 0.70 0.26 23.19
C SER A 5 -0.34 1.23 22.64
N ASP A 6 -0.64 2.30 23.37
CA ASP A 6 -1.61 3.33 22.97
C ASP A 6 -0.97 4.69 22.66
N GLY A 7 0.38 4.82 22.84
CA GLY A 7 1.13 6.00 22.48
C GLY A 7 0.99 7.18 23.44
N ASP A 8 0.37 7.00 24.61
CA ASP A 8 0.14 8.07 25.61
C ASP A 8 1.38 8.44 26.43
N GLY A 9 2.48 7.70 26.27
CA GLY A 9 3.72 7.86 27.01
C GLY A 9 3.71 7.20 28.39
N ASN A 10 2.63 6.49 28.75
CA ASN A 10 2.45 5.83 30.03
C ASN A 10 2.36 4.31 29.87
N THR A 11 3.40 3.60 30.28
CA THR A 11 3.49 2.14 30.15
C THR A 11 2.85 1.39 31.35
N GLU A 12 2.29 2.09 32.33
CA GLU A 12 1.69 1.44 33.53
C GLU A 12 0.34 0.77 33.25
N ASN A 13 -0.35 1.19 32.17
CA ASN A 13 -1.61 0.64 31.72
C ASN A 13 -1.48 -0.35 30.56
N ASP A 14 -0.27 -0.58 30.08
CA ASP A 14 0.02 -1.46 28.95
C ASP A 14 0.30 -2.90 29.37
N ALA A 15 0.12 -3.81 28.41
CA ALA A 15 0.46 -5.22 28.62
C ALA A 15 1.98 -5.40 28.69
N ASP A 16 2.47 -5.83 29.85
CA ASP A 16 3.86 -6.22 30.02
C ASP A 16 4.16 -7.51 29.27
N LEU A 17 5.01 -7.41 28.26
CA LEU A 17 5.52 -8.56 27.54
C LEU A 17 6.82 -9.02 28.18
N THR A 18 6.91 -10.29 28.60
CA THR A 18 8.08 -10.85 29.28
C THR A 18 8.67 -12.01 28.51
N GLY A 19 10.00 -12.09 28.44
CA GLY A 19 10.71 -13.21 27.80
C GLY A 19 11.98 -12.77 27.09
N GLU A 20 12.70 -13.72 26.50
CA GLU A 20 13.89 -13.47 25.67
C GLU A 20 13.51 -12.99 24.27
N SER A 21 12.32 -13.34 23.81
CA SER A 21 11.73 -12.87 22.55
C SER A 21 10.22 -12.66 22.76
N VAL A 22 9.69 -11.64 22.12
CA VAL A 22 8.28 -11.25 22.19
C VAL A 22 7.75 -11.08 20.78
N GLU A 23 6.63 -11.72 20.50
CA GLU A 23 5.86 -11.51 19.28
C GLU A 23 4.71 -10.54 19.62
N TRP A 24 4.65 -9.44 18.90
CA TRP A 24 3.59 -8.44 19.00
C TRP A 24 2.68 -8.56 17.78
N LYS A 25 1.44 -8.93 17.99
CA LYS A 25 0.44 -9.17 16.93
C LYS A 25 -0.59 -8.07 16.88
N ASP A 26 -1.24 -7.96 15.74
CA ASP A 26 -2.37 -7.04 15.48
C ASP A 26 -2.04 -5.58 15.83
N VAL A 27 -0.81 -5.17 15.51
CA VAL A 27 -0.32 -3.82 15.76
C VAL A 27 -0.84 -2.89 14.69
N ALA A 28 -1.51 -1.82 15.08
CA ALA A 28 -1.92 -0.79 14.14
C ALA A 28 -0.70 -0.10 13.50
N PRO A 29 -0.80 0.40 12.26
CA PRO A 29 0.26 1.21 11.68
C PRO A 29 0.56 2.47 12.51
N GLY A 30 1.85 2.85 12.58
CA GLY A 30 2.25 4.05 13.32
C GLY A 30 3.65 3.99 13.93
N GLU A 31 3.99 5.00 14.71
CA GLU A 31 5.24 5.05 15.50
C GLU A 31 5.00 4.52 16.92
N TYR A 32 5.88 3.65 17.38
CA TYR A 32 5.83 3.09 18.73
C TYR A 32 7.17 3.23 19.44
N GLN A 33 7.13 3.58 20.73
CA GLN A 33 8.30 3.57 21.58
C GLN A 33 8.32 2.29 22.41
N ILE A 34 9.32 1.44 22.17
CA ILE A 34 9.52 0.22 22.94
C ILE A 34 10.55 0.48 24.03
N ASN A 35 10.19 0.24 25.29
CA ASN A 35 11.06 0.33 26.45
C ASN A 35 11.49 -1.08 26.88
N LEU A 36 12.78 -1.37 26.80
CA LEU A 36 13.37 -2.61 27.36
C LEU A 36 13.84 -2.35 28.78
N SER A 37 13.38 -3.14 29.72
CA SER A 37 13.84 -3.12 31.11
C SER A 37 14.39 -4.48 31.51
N VAL A 38 15.60 -4.53 32.03
CA VAL A 38 16.23 -5.75 32.52
C VAL A 38 16.61 -5.58 33.99
N MET A 39 16.37 -6.61 34.80
CA MET A 39 16.73 -6.64 36.22
C MET A 39 17.62 -7.84 36.51
N ASN A 40 18.76 -7.62 37.17
CA ASN A 40 19.62 -8.70 37.61
C ASN A 40 19.15 -9.33 38.95
N SER A 41 19.77 -10.44 39.35
CA SER A 41 19.43 -11.13 40.57
C SER A 41 19.67 -10.32 41.87
N ALA A 42 20.39 -9.22 41.80
CA ALA A 42 20.61 -8.27 42.91
C ALA A 42 19.57 -7.12 42.93
N GLY A 43 18.57 -7.17 42.06
CA GLY A 43 17.55 -6.12 41.93
C GLY A 43 18.00 -4.84 41.24
N LYS A 44 19.16 -4.84 40.60
CA LYS A 44 19.61 -3.69 39.83
C LYS A 44 18.96 -3.70 38.45
N MET A 45 18.33 -2.60 38.09
CA MET A 45 17.66 -2.41 36.80
C MET A 45 18.54 -1.62 35.84
N ASP A 46 18.43 -1.96 34.57
CA ASP A 46 18.95 -1.20 33.43
C ASP A 46 17.93 -1.28 32.28
N GLY A 47 17.96 -0.32 31.37
CA GLY A 47 16.97 -0.26 30.31
C GLY A 47 17.43 0.54 29.09
N ASP A 48 16.78 0.27 27.97
CA ASP A 48 17.00 0.96 26.71
C ASP A 48 15.64 1.24 26.04
N LYS A 49 15.63 2.21 25.14
CA LYS A 49 14.46 2.65 24.41
C LYS A 49 14.75 2.65 22.91
N ILE A 50 13.83 2.08 22.15
CA ILE A 50 13.89 2.14 20.69
C ILE A 50 12.57 2.65 20.13
N LYS A 51 12.63 3.33 18.98
CA LYS A 51 11.47 3.63 18.16
C LYS A 51 11.30 2.57 17.10
N VAL A 52 10.07 2.11 16.90
CA VAL A 52 9.69 1.16 15.87
C VAL A 52 8.57 1.78 15.05
N TYR A 53 8.69 1.68 13.74
CA TYR A 53 7.64 2.12 12.81
C TYR A 53 6.95 0.90 12.25
N VAL A 54 5.63 0.83 12.42
CA VAL A 54 4.79 -0.23 11.86
C VAL A 54 4.12 0.31 10.62
N SER A 55 4.40 -0.33 9.48
CA SER A 55 3.81 0.04 8.20
C SER A 55 2.49 -0.72 7.98
N PHE A 56 1.54 -0.11 7.26
CA PHE A 56 0.41 -0.84 6.73
C PHE A 56 0.84 -1.64 5.51
N TYR A 57 0.37 -2.88 5.43
CA TYR A 57 0.61 -3.75 4.28
C TYR A 57 -0.67 -4.49 3.92
N GLY A 58 -1.23 -4.19 2.76
CA GLY A 58 -2.33 -4.92 2.14
C GLY A 58 -1.81 -5.70 0.92
N HIS A 59 -2.22 -6.96 0.79
CA HIS A 59 -1.88 -7.80 -0.35
C HIS A 59 -3.08 -8.64 -0.75
N TRP A 60 -3.47 -8.53 -2.01
CA TRP A 60 -4.55 -9.30 -2.62
C TRP A 60 -3.98 -10.06 -3.80
N SER A 61 -4.30 -11.33 -3.89
CA SER A 61 -3.95 -12.22 -5.00
C SER A 61 -4.95 -13.36 -5.09
N ASP A 62 -5.39 -13.69 -6.30
CA ASP A 62 -6.25 -14.83 -6.58
C ASP A 62 -5.94 -15.32 -8.01
N SER A 63 -5.92 -16.63 -8.24
CA SER A 63 -5.66 -17.22 -9.55
C SER A 63 -6.73 -16.91 -10.61
N ASP A 64 -7.95 -16.59 -10.17
CA ASP A 64 -9.09 -16.33 -11.03
C ASP A 64 -9.56 -14.85 -10.91
N TRP A 65 -8.68 -13.95 -10.48
CA TRP A 65 -9.02 -12.56 -10.30
C TRP A 65 -9.02 -11.81 -11.63
N GLU A 66 -10.18 -11.33 -12.01
CA GLU A 66 -10.40 -10.61 -13.27
C GLU A 66 -11.15 -9.30 -13.02
N ILE A 67 -10.86 -8.31 -13.85
CA ILE A 67 -11.63 -7.07 -13.96
C ILE A 67 -12.33 -7.06 -15.32
N ALA A 68 -13.64 -6.86 -15.31
CA ALA A 68 -14.45 -6.86 -16.52
C ALA A 68 -13.99 -5.81 -17.54
N GLY A 69 -14.34 -6.02 -18.80
CA GLY A 69 -14.04 -5.08 -19.87
C GLY A 69 -14.84 -3.79 -19.75
N GLY A 70 -14.13 -2.65 -19.84
CA GLY A 70 -14.72 -1.32 -19.84
C GLY A 70 -14.41 -0.55 -21.13
N ASN A 71 -14.24 0.72 -21.03
CA ASN A 71 -13.72 1.60 -22.08
C ASN A 71 -13.23 2.93 -21.44
N SER A 72 -12.51 3.75 -22.19
CA SER A 72 -11.93 5.01 -21.67
C SER A 72 -12.94 6.07 -21.19
N ASN A 73 -14.24 5.94 -21.55
CA ASN A 73 -15.28 6.85 -21.07
C ASN A 73 -16.10 6.27 -19.91
N ASP A 74 -16.03 4.96 -19.74
CA ASP A 74 -16.76 4.20 -18.72
C ASP A 74 -15.91 2.97 -18.38
N PRO A 75 -14.81 3.17 -17.61
CA PRO A 75 -13.94 2.07 -17.23
C PRO A 75 -14.62 1.20 -16.18
N GLU A 76 -14.38 -0.10 -16.25
CA GLU A 76 -14.68 -0.97 -15.10
C GLU A 76 -13.57 -0.83 -14.06
N GLU A 77 -13.94 -0.89 -12.78
CA GLU A 77 -13.00 -0.66 -11.68
C GLU A 77 -13.16 -1.63 -10.52
N ILE A 78 -12.06 -1.84 -9.81
CA ILE A 78 -12.03 -2.50 -8.51
C ILE A 78 -11.42 -1.54 -7.51
N GLN A 79 -12.10 -1.32 -6.38
CA GLN A 79 -11.70 -0.37 -5.36
C GLN A 79 -11.15 -1.06 -4.12
N PHE A 80 -10.18 -0.39 -3.46
CA PHE A 80 -9.54 -0.80 -2.21
C PHE A 80 -9.49 0.38 -1.25
N ASP A 81 -9.91 0.14 -0.02
CA ASP A 81 -9.76 1.12 1.05
C ASP A 81 -8.29 1.22 1.47
N MET A 82 -7.79 2.44 1.57
CA MET A 82 -6.44 2.75 2.04
C MET A 82 -6.54 3.76 3.19
N PRO A 83 -6.58 3.29 4.45
CA PRO A 83 -6.67 4.18 5.60
C PRO A 83 -5.34 4.91 5.80
N VAL A 84 -5.35 6.21 5.56
CA VAL A 84 -4.19 7.10 5.73
C VAL A 84 -4.31 7.83 7.06
N MET A 85 -3.42 7.52 8.00
CA MET A 85 -3.31 8.24 9.26
C MET A 85 -2.06 9.12 9.24
N TYR A 86 -2.25 10.44 9.33
CA TYR A 86 -1.16 11.38 9.41
C TYR A 86 -1.35 12.30 10.61
N ASP A 87 -0.55 12.09 11.66
CA ASP A 87 -0.52 12.96 12.85
C ASP A 87 0.92 13.25 13.22
N LYS A 88 1.37 14.45 12.90
CA LYS A 88 2.72 14.88 13.17
C LYS A 88 2.99 15.06 14.68
N GLU A 89 1.97 15.40 15.46
CA GLU A 89 2.11 15.63 16.90
C GLU A 89 2.21 14.29 17.64
N ALA A 90 1.43 13.29 17.21
CA ALA A 90 1.54 11.92 17.71
C ALA A 90 2.73 11.14 17.13
N GLY A 91 3.42 11.69 16.11
CA GLY A 91 4.55 11.03 15.47
C GLY A 91 4.18 10.11 14.30
N ASN A 92 2.90 9.98 13.97
CA ASN A 92 2.43 9.18 12.84
C ASN A 92 2.62 9.96 11.54
N THR A 93 3.78 9.84 10.92
CA THR A 93 4.06 10.50 9.66
C THR A 93 4.36 9.49 8.57
N ILE A 94 3.71 9.64 7.44
CA ILE A 94 3.94 8.78 6.27
C ILE A 94 5.17 9.25 5.53
N ARG A 95 6.08 8.33 5.23
CA ARG A 95 7.25 8.58 4.38
C ARG A 95 6.90 8.54 2.91
N LYS A 96 6.17 7.50 2.50
CA LYS A 96 5.68 7.25 1.14
C LYS A 96 4.59 6.18 1.18
N VAL A 97 3.79 6.13 0.13
CA VAL A 97 2.94 4.97 -0.17
C VAL A 97 3.40 4.35 -1.48
N GLU A 98 3.44 3.04 -1.52
CA GLU A 98 3.71 2.25 -2.71
C GLU A 98 2.46 1.43 -3.04
N LEU A 99 1.99 1.59 -4.26
CA LEU A 99 0.92 0.79 -4.84
C LEU A 99 1.55 0.00 -5.98
N ILE A 100 1.44 -1.33 -5.94
CA ILE A 100 2.07 -2.22 -6.92
C ILE A 100 1.00 -3.16 -7.46
N LEU A 101 0.77 -3.11 -8.76
CA LEU A 101 -0.17 -3.95 -9.48
C LEU A 101 0.59 -4.86 -10.44
N THR A 102 0.41 -6.17 -10.29
CA THR A 102 0.98 -7.19 -11.19
C THR A 102 -0.13 -7.81 -12.04
N TYR A 103 0.07 -7.85 -13.33
CA TYR A 103 -0.87 -8.44 -14.27
C TYR A 103 -0.16 -8.96 -15.53
N PRO A 104 -0.69 -10.01 -16.21
CA PRO A 104 -0.10 -10.54 -17.43
C PRO A 104 -0.01 -9.47 -18.53
N GLN A 105 1.10 -9.43 -19.25
CA GLN A 105 1.29 -8.46 -20.35
C GLN A 105 0.31 -8.69 -21.50
N ILE A 106 -0.07 -9.94 -21.73
CA ILE A 106 -0.91 -10.34 -22.85
C ILE A 106 -2.08 -11.16 -22.31
N ASP A 107 -3.27 -10.89 -22.83
CA ASP A 107 -4.45 -11.68 -22.57
C ASP A 107 -4.39 -12.99 -23.38
N ASP A 108 -4.30 -14.12 -22.67
CA ASP A 108 -4.24 -15.46 -23.25
C ASP A 108 -5.49 -15.84 -24.04
N ASP A 109 -6.64 -15.26 -23.70
CA ASP A 109 -7.92 -15.51 -24.32
C ASP A 109 -8.18 -14.57 -25.53
N CYS A 110 -7.32 -13.57 -25.74
CA CYS A 110 -7.43 -12.64 -26.83
C CYS A 110 -7.08 -13.29 -28.18
N GLN A 111 -8.05 -13.45 -29.02
CA GLN A 111 -7.83 -13.85 -30.42
C GLN A 111 -7.51 -12.62 -31.25
N ASP A 112 -6.27 -12.43 -31.61
CA ASP A 112 -5.86 -11.40 -32.56
C ASP A 112 -6.41 -11.72 -33.95
N VAL A 113 -7.58 -11.16 -34.27
CA VAL A 113 -8.33 -11.47 -35.51
C VAL A 113 -7.81 -10.72 -36.72
N THR A 114 -6.83 -9.83 -36.58
CA THR A 114 -6.34 -8.99 -37.70
C THR A 114 -4.83 -9.07 -37.83
N PRO A 115 -4.29 -9.83 -38.82
CA PRO A 115 -2.86 -9.83 -39.09
C PRO A 115 -2.39 -8.42 -39.50
N GLY A 116 -1.64 -7.74 -38.63
CA GLY A 116 -0.99 -6.46 -38.92
C GLY A 116 -1.41 -5.28 -38.05
N GLU A 117 -2.43 -5.38 -37.22
CA GLU A 117 -2.72 -4.42 -36.15
C GLU A 117 -2.14 -4.96 -34.84
N GLY A 118 -0.86 -4.74 -34.63
CA GLY A 118 -0.16 -5.21 -33.44
C GLY A 118 -0.75 -4.63 -32.16
N ASN A 119 -0.92 -5.50 -31.16
CA ASN A 119 -1.20 -5.22 -29.74
C ASN A 119 -2.64 -4.98 -29.29
N ASN A 120 -3.67 -5.49 -29.95
CA ASN A 120 -5.01 -5.50 -29.34
C ASN A 120 -5.10 -6.39 -28.08
N CYS A 121 -4.23 -7.40 -27.97
CA CYS A 121 -4.17 -8.31 -26.82
C CYS A 121 -3.25 -7.84 -25.70
N ARG A 122 -2.55 -6.72 -25.84
CA ARG A 122 -1.75 -6.17 -24.76
C ARG A 122 -2.65 -5.63 -23.66
N ASN A 123 -2.51 -6.16 -22.46
CA ASN A 123 -3.22 -5.68 -21.28
C ASN A 123 -2.74 -4.27 -20.91
N LYS A 124 -3.64 -3.48 -20.36
CA LYS A 124 -3.35 -2.16 -19.82
C LYS A 124 -4.34 -1.87 -18.70
N LEU A 125 -3.90 -2.09 -17.48
CA LEU A 125 -4.59 -1.67 -16.28
C LEU A 125 -3.93 -0.40 -15.74
N ASP A 126 -4.69 0.49 -15.13
CA ASP A 126 -4.17 1.70 -14.52
C ASP A 126 -4.59 1.80 -13.06
N ILE A 127 -3.70 2.36 -12.22
CA ILE A 127 -3.94 2.63 -10.81
C ILE A 127 -4.34 4.10 -10.65
N TYR A 128 -5.38 4.34 -9.87
CA TYR A 128 -5.81 5.67 -9.45
C TYR A 128 -5.84 5.73 -7.92
N ALA A 129 -5.46 6.86 -7.37
CA ALA A 129 -5.55 7.13 -5.94
C ALA A 129 -6.37 8.40 -5.70
N TYR A 130 -7.41 8.28 -4.86
CA TYR A 130 -8.34 9.34 -4.50
C TYR A 130 -8.26 9.59 -3.00
N ASN A 131 -8.36 10.85 -2.58
CA ASN A 131 -8.45 11.21 -1.18
C ASN A 131 -9.89 11.01 -0.63
N GLU A 132 -10.11 11.32 0.65
CA GLU A 132 -11.41 11.20 1.31
C GLU A 132 -12.51 12.07 0.66
N GLU A 133 -12.15 13.11 -0.09
CA GLU A 133 -13.08 14.00 -0.80
C GLU A 133 -13.32 13.58 -2.26
N ASP A 134 -12.92 12.37 -2.64
CA ASP A 134 -12.96 11.83 -4.02
C ASP A 134 -12.14 12.66 -5.03
N GLU A 135 -11.14 13.42 -4.57
CA GLU A 135 -10.23 14.12 -5.46
C GLU A 135 -9.11 13.19 -5.91
N GLU A 136 -8.90 13.10 -7.23
CA GLU A 136 -7.79 12.33 -7.79
C GLU A 136 -6.44 12.98 -7.42
N ALA A 137 -5.68 12.26 -6.62
CA ALA A 137 -4.35 12.67 -6.20
C ALA A 137 -3.27 12.29 -7.20
N ARG A 138 -3.38 11.09 -7.80
CA ARG A 138 -2.42 10.56 -8.76
C ARG A 138 -2.96 9.33 -9.48
N ASN A 139 -2.45 9.12 -10.71
CA ASN A 139 -2.74 7.92 -11.51
C ASN A 139 -1.50 7.45 -12.31
N THR A 140 -1.64 6.36 -13.07
CA THR A 140 -0.60 5.76 -13.91
C THR A 140 -0.87 5.83 -15.40
N THR A 141 -1.91 6.52 -15.85
CA THR A 141 -2.35 6.56 -17.26
C THR A 141 -1.27 7.01 -18.23
N GLU A 142 -0.38 7.92 -17.78
CA GLU A 142 0.75 8.44 -18.57
C GLU A 142 1.96 7.47 -18.59
N THR A 143 1.94 6.38 -17.82
CA THR A 143 3.02 5.40 -17.82
C THR A 143 2.95 4.58 -19.12
N PRO A 144 3.97 4.66 -20.00
CA PRO A 144 3.98 3.90 -21.24
C PRO A 144 4.08 2.39 -20.95
N LEU A 145 3.62 1.57 -21.89
CA LEU A 145 3.59 0.11 -21.72
C LEU A 145 4.99 -0.50 -21.48
N ASP A 146 6.02 0.03 -22.11
CA ASP A 146 7.42 -0.38 -21.90
C ASP A 146 8.03 0.16 -20.61
N GLY A 147 7.33 1.00 -19.88
CA GLY A 147 7.72 1.56 -18.58
C GLY A 147 6.95 0.95 -17.40
N ARG A 148 6.22 -0.14 -17.60
CA ARG A 148 5.38 -0.77 -16.56
C ARG A 148 6.05 -1.92 -15.83
N ASP A 149 7.26 -2.25 -16.19
CA ASP A 149 8.09 -3.22 -15.48
C ASP A 149 8.92 -2.50 -14.41
N HIS A 150 8.38 -2.43 -13.19
CA HIS A 150 9.03 -1.86 -12.02
C HIS A 150 9.25 -2.93 -10.95
N GLY A 151 10.32 -3.71 -11.06
CA GLY A 151 10.73 -4.62 -10.01
C GLY A 151 10.94 -6.05 -10.46
N ASP A 152 10.73 -6.99 -9.53
CA ASP A 152 10.96 -8.42 -9.73
C ASP A 152 9.69 -9.11 -10.28
N CYS A 153 9.17 -8.62 -11.41
CA CYS A 153 8.11 -9.29 -12.16
C CYS A 153 8.66 -10.45 -12.96
N ASP A 154 7.81 -11.43 -13.22
CA ASP A 154 8.09 -12.45 -14.23
C ASP A 154 8.14 -11.82 -15.63
N ASP A 155 8.91 -12.40 -16.55
CA ASP A 155 9.18 -11.83 -17.89
C ASP A 155 7.89 -11.59 -18.72
N ASP A 156 6.80 -12.30 -18.40
CA ASP A 156 5.52 -12.23 -19.09
C ASP A 156 4.51 -11.26 -18.43
N ASP A 157 4.91 -10.61 -17.32
CA ASP A 157 4.05 -9.72 -16.52
C ASP A 157 4.47 -8.25 -16.61
N ASP A 158 3.51 -7.38 -16.34
CA ASP A 158 3.73 -5.98 -15.99
C ASP A 158 3.61 -5.79 -14.47
N CYS A 159 4.58 -5.14 -13.83
CA CYS A 159 4.51 -4.66 -12.45
C CYS A 159 4.38 -3.14 -12.44
N LEU A 160 3.19 -2.64 -12.50
CA LEU A 160 2.93 -1.22 -12.49
C LEU A 160 3.04 -0.67 -11.07
N GLN A 161 3.84 0.39 -10.88
CA GLN A 161 4.01 1.04 -9.59
C GLN A 161 3.47 2.47 -9.61
N LEU A 162 2.68 2.83 -8.60
CA LEU A 162 2.32 4.20 -8.27
C LEU A 162 2.88 4.59 -6.91
N LEU A 163 3.68 5.66 -6.88
CA LEU A 163 4.27 6.18 -5.64
C LEU A 163 3.55 7.46 -5.22
N LEU A 164 3.06 7.50 -3.97
CA LEU A 164 2.54 8.71 -3.34
C LEU A 164 3.57 9.25 -2.35
N SER A 165 3.91 10.52 -2.50
CA SER A 165 4.94 11.16 -1.69
C SER A 165 4.36 11.71 -0.39
N SER A 166 5.18 11.75 0.66
CA SER A 166 4.78 12.17 2.02
C SER A 166 4.08 13.54 2.09
N TYR A 167 4.42 14.47 1.21
CA TYR A 167 3.82 15.81 1.21
C TYR A 167 2.32 15.80 0.84
N MET A 168 1.86 14.77 0.12
CA MET A 168 0.46 14.64 -0.30
C MET A 168 -0.50 14.46 0.86
N PHE A 169 -0.01 13.92 1.98
CA PHE A 169 -0.79 13.61 3.18
C PHE A 169 -0.75 14.70 4.25
N THR A 170 -0.06 15.81 4.00
CA THR A 170 0.02 16.91 4.96
C THR A 170 -1.23 17.79 4.89
N GLU A 171 -1.66 18.32 6.03
CA GLU A 171 -2.78 19.27 6.11
C GLU A 171 -2.38 20.66 5.60
N THR A 172 -2.40 20.88 4.30
CA THR A 172 -2.19 22.19 3.68
C THR A 172 -3.20 22.42 2.55
N GLU A 173 -3.53 23.65 2.22
CA GLU A 173 -4.50 23.98 1.14
C GLU A 173 -4.12 23.45 -0.26
N SER A 174 -2.92 22.89 -0.44
CA SER A 174 -2.43 22.38 -1.72
C SER A 174 -2.13 20.88 -1.71
N THR A 175 -2.63 20.16 -0.72
CA THR A 175 -2.39 18.74 -0.51
C THR A 175 -3.71 18.02 -0.30
N PHE A 176 -3.68 16.68 -0.32
CA PHE A 176 -4.87 15.84 -0.29
C PHE A 176 -5.28 15.40 1.13
N GLY A 177 -4.43 15.66 2.13
CA GLY A 177 -4.71 15.30 3.52
C GLY A 177 -4.60 13.81 3.85
N ASP A 178 -4.98 13.49 5.08
CA ASP A 178 -5.17 12.11 5.57
C ASP A 178 -6.64 11.70 5.47
N GLY A 179 -7.00 10.55 6.03
CA GLY A 179 -8.37 10.03 6.03
C GLY A 179 -8.53 8.73 5.26
N ASP A 180 -9.76 8.43 4.87
CA ASP A 180 -10.09 7.19 4.17
C ASP A 180 -9.90 7.37 2.65
N TRP A 181 -8.69 7.10 2.18
CA TRP A 181 -8.37 7.12 0.76
C TRP A 181 -8.90 5.87 0.06
N VAL A 182 -9.21 6.02 -1.22
CA VAL A 182 -9.59 4.92 -2.11
C VAL A 182 -8.53 4.77 -3.20
N VAL A 183 -8.11 3.53 -3.42
CA VAL A 183 -7.27 3.17 -4.57
C VAL A 183 -8.13 2.33 -5.51
N ALA A 184 -8.17 2.72 -6.79
CA ALA A 184 -8.92 1.99 -7.81
C ALA A 184 -7.97 1.44 -8.89
N ILE A 185 -8.25 0.22 -9.34
CA ILE A 185 -7.66 -0.37 -10.54
C ILE A 185 -8.71 -0.23 -11.65
N HIS A 186 -8.34 0.43 -12.74
CA HIS A 186 -9.22 0.65 -13.89
C HIS A 186 -8.84 -0.21 -15.08
N ASN A 187 -9.84 -0.81 -15.70
CA ASN A 187 -9.77 -1.43 -17.01
C ASN A 187 -10.49 -0.54 -18.06
N GLU A 188 -9.72 0.13 -18.90
CA GLU A 188 -10.21 0.94 -20.02
C GLU A 188 -10.32 0.16 -21.34
N LYS A 189 -10.01 -1.14 -21.31
CA LYS A 189 -10.11 -2.04 -22.48
C LYS A 189 -11.48 -2.72 -22.51
N ILE A 190 -11.91 -3.09 -23.71
CA ILE A 190 -13.18 -3.77 -23.91
C ILE A 190 -13.17 -5.26 -23.49
N ASN A 191 -11.98 -5.82 -23.26
CA ASN A 191 -11.81 -7.21 -22.84
C ASN A 191 -11.63 -7.27 -21.31
N ASP A 192 -12.09 -8.36 -20.72
CA ASP A 192 -11.75 -8.67 -19.33
C ASP A 192 -10.24 -8.83 -19.20
N GLN A 193 -9.68 -8.39 -18.07
CA GLN A 193 -8.23 -8.48 -17.83
C GLN A 193 -7.95 -9.17 -16.51
N LYS A 194 -6.97 -10.07 -16.53
CA LYS A 194 -6.49 -10.75 -15.32
C LYS A 194 -5.65 -9.84 -14.46
N ILE A 195 -5.75 -10.02 -13.16
CA ILE A 195 -4.88 -9.41 -12.16
C ILE A 195 -4.23 -10.54 -11.37
N GLU A 196 -2.92 -10.54 -11.23
CA GLU A 196 -2.21 -11.52 -10.43
C GLU A 196 -2.08 -11.12 -8.98
N SER A 197 -1.72 -9.85 -8.75
CA SER A 197 -1.65 -9.33 -7.40
C SER A 197 -1.78 -7.81 -7.35
N PHE A 198 -2.24 -7.33 -6.20
CA PHE A 198 -2.21 -5.92 -5.86
C PHE A 198 -1.68 -5.73 -4.44
N VAL A 199 -0.76 -4.79 -4.26
CA VAL A 199 -0.10 -4.51 -2.98
C VAL A 199 -0.20 -3.03 -2.65
N ILE A 200 -0.60 -2.73 -1.41
CA ILE A 200 -0.59 -1.38 -0.82
C ILE A 200 0.39 -1.38 0.36
N ILE A 201 1.36 -0.49 0.37
CA ILE A 201 2.31 -0.32 1.47
C ILE A 201 2.36 1.14 1.89
N LEU A 202 1.90 1.44 3.10
CA LEU A 202 2.07 2.74 3.73
C LEU A 202 3.27 2.68 4.66
N HIS A 203 4.34 3.39 4.32
CA HIS A 203 5.57 3.45 5.11
C HIS A 203 5.51 4.59 6.11
N TYR A 204 5.36 4.28 7.37
CA TYR A 204 5.44 5.23 8.48
C TYR A 204 6.90 5.50 8.88
N LYS A 205 7.17 6.67 9.49
CA LYS A 205 8.48 7.06 10.02
C LYS A 205 8.36 7.95 11.25
#